data_09263dfa43977da9ab6b7dd0d73f11eb
#
_entry.id   09263dfa43977da9ab6b7dd0d73f11eb
#
_cell.length_a   1.000
_cell.length_b   1.000
_cell.length_c   1.000
_cell.angle_alpha   90.00
_cell.angle_beta   90.00
_cell.angle_gamma   90.00
#
_symmetry.space_group_name_H-M   'P 1'
#
loop_
_entity.id
_entity.type
_entity.pdbx_description
1 polymer ?
#
loop_
_entity_poly.entity_id
_entity_poly.type
_entity_poly.pdbx_seq_one_letter_code
_entity_poly.pdbx_strand_id
1 'polypeptide(L)'
;MDTALGVFGCMLGYTQISAEMKDKELVNLVTRMSEQEAMPMVADPGVIDPVSFLHEVLGERYPNPFLQDSPQRTATDTSRKIAPRFGVTLYAYYNSTLPAHRATKLVYIPLVLAGWLRYLVGVDDRGEPFELSPDTNLDHIRSLIGNPKLGDEVSEEQLYPLLANRYYFGVNLFEIGVGETVVRMFNELNKGPRAIRETLRRYCGEEKQEEWIL
;
A
#
# COMPACT_ATOMS: atom_id res chain seq x y z
N MET A 1 0.13 -7.71 0.80
CA MET A 1 1.20 -7.85 -0.22
C MET A 1 0.68 -7.60 -1.64
N ASP A 2 -0.25 -8.40 -2.17
CA ASP A 2 -0.75 -8.24 -3.55
C ASP A 2 -1.17 -6.81 -3.92
N THR A 3 -1.91 -6.12 -3.04
CA THR A 3 -2.33 -4.73 -3.33
C THR A 3 -1.13 -3.80 -3.50
N ALA A 4 -0.09 -3.94 -2.68
CA ALA A 4 1.12 -3.15 -2.78
C ALA A 4 1.83 -3.39 -4.12
N LEU A 5 2.09 -4.66 -4.45
CA LEU A 5 2.70 -5.04 -5.73
C LEU A 5 1.83 -4.61 -6.92
N GLY A 6 0.51 -4.85 -6.84
CA GLY A 6 -0.41 -4.45 -7.92
C GLY A 6 -0.36 -2.95 -8.23
N VAL A 7 -0.52 -2.09 -7.23
CA VAL A 7 -0.61 -0.64 -7.47
C VAL A 7 0.76 -0.01 -7.77
N PHE A 8 1.79 -0.34 -7.00
CA PHE A 8 3.13 0.20 -7.25
C PHE A 8 3.77 -0.38 -8.50
N GLY A 9 3.56 -1.67 -8.78
CA GLY A 9 4.04 -2.30 -9.99
C GLY A 9 3.48 -1.68 -11.26
N CYS A 10 2.17 -1.40 -11.32
CA CYS A 10 1.57 -0.67 -12.44
C CYS A 10 2.21 0.71 -12.61
N MET A 11 2.32 1.49 -11.54
CA MET A 11 2.87 2.84 -11.59
C MET A 11 4.37 2.89 -11.92
N LEU A 12 5.12 1.85 -11.60
CA LEU A 12 6.55 1.73 -11.92
C LEU A 12 6.82 1.03 -13.26
N GLY A 13 5.76 0.61 -13.97
CA GLY A 13 5.86 0.01 -15.30
C GLY A 13 6.25 -1.46 -15.32
N TYR A 14 6.08 -2.18 -14.22
CA TYR A 14 6.27 -3.62 -14.18
C TYR A 14 5.13 -4.36 -14.87
N THR A 15 5.46 -5.51 -15.46
CA THR A 15 4.51 -6.40 -16.15
C THR A 15 4.44 -7.78 -15.52
N GLN A 16 5.33 -8.08 -14.58
CA GLN A 16 5.39 -9.35 -13.84
C GLN A 16 5.75 -9.10 -12.38
N ILE A 17 5.04 -9.77 -11.47
CA ILE A 17 5.32 -9.73 -10.03
C ILE A 17 6.74 -10.23 -9.73
N SER A 18 7.20 -11.27 -10.42
CA SER A 18 8.57 -11.80 -10.25
C SER A 18 9.66 -10.79 -10.62
N ALA A 19 9.38 -9.83 -11.48
CA ALA A 19 10.31 -8.74 -11.78
C ALA A 19 10.31 -7.68 -10.65
N GLU A 20 9.15 -7.39 -10.04
CA GLU A 20 9.05 -6.52 -8.87
C GLU A 20 9.84 -7.05 -7.68
N MET A 21 9.91 -8.38 -7.52
CA MET A 21 10.67 -9.03 -6.43
C MET A 21 12.20 -8.92 -6.61
N LYS A 22 12.67 -8.25 -7.65
CA LYS A 22 14.07 -7.82 -7.81
C LYS A 22 14.29 -6.36 -7.45
N ASP A 23 13.22 -5.62 -7.21
CA ASP A 23 13.22 -4.22 -6.80
C ASP A 23 13.31 -4.14 -5.27
N LYS A 24 14.44 -3.67 -4.75
CA LYS A 24 14.71 -3.64 -3.31
C LYS A 24 13.67 -2.86 -2.51
N GLU A 25 13.23 -1.70 -3.03
CA GLU A 25 12.25 -0.88 -2.33
C GLU A 25 10.89 -1.57 -2.25
N LEU A 26 10.45 -2.27 -3.31
CA LEU A 26 9.20 -3.04 -3.31
C LEU A 26 9.29 -4.26 -2.40
N VAL A 27 10.39 -5.00 -2.46
CA VAL A 27 10.63 -6.13 -1.55
C VAL A 27 10.60 -5.67 -0.09
N ASN A 28 11.31 -4.58 0.23
CA ASN A 28 11.33 -4.03 1.57
C ASN A 28 9.93 -3.56 2.01
N LEU A 29 9.16 -2.93 1.11
CA LEU A 29 7.79 -2.50 1.40
C LEU A 29 6.92 -3.70 1.82
N VAL A 30 6.86 -4.74 0.99
CA VAL A 30 5.98 -5.88 1.26
C VAL A 30 6.46 -6.71 2.45
N THR A 31 7.76 -6.84 2.65
CA THR A 31 8.34 -7.55 3.79
C THR A 31 8.04 -6.82 5.09
N ARG A 32 8.41 -5.52 5.18
CA ARG A 32 8.21 -4.73 6.40
C ARG A 32 6.73 -4.55 6.73
N MET A 33 5.89 -4.29 5.74
CA MET A 33 4.44 -4.23 5.93
C MET A 33 3.90 -5.54 6.53
N SER A 34 4.36 -6.66 6.02
CA SER A 34 3.87 -7.97 6.45
C SER A 34 4.42 -8.37 7.82
N GLU A 35 5.74 -8.27 8.04
CA GLU A 35 6.37 -8.70 9.28
C GLU A 35 6.11 -7.74 10.44
N GLN A 36 6.19 -6.43 10.19
CA GLN A 36 6.14 -5.42 11.25
C GLN A 36 4.74 -4.91 11.56
N GLU A 37 3.85 -4.90 10.55
CA GLU A 37 2.52 -4.31 10.72
C GLU A 37 1.37 -5.32 10.63
N ALA A 38 1.43 -6.30 9.72
CA ALA A 38 0.36 -7.28 9.61
C ALA A 38 0.53 -8.44 10.60
N MET A 39 1.71 -9.06 10.65
CA MET A 39 1.97 -10.26 11.45
C MET A 39 1.68 -10.10 12.94
N PRO A 40 1.96 -8.95 13.61
CA PRO A 40 1.59 -8.75 15.01
C PRO A 40 0.10 -8.84 15.30
N MET A 41 -0.76 -8.69 14.29
CA MET A 41 -2.21 -8.76 14.38
C MET A 41 -2.81 -10.07 13.87
N VAL A 42 -1.99 -10.99 13.35
CA VAL A 42 -2.44 -12.27 12.84
C VAL A 42 -2.65 -13.22 14.04
N ALA A 43 -3.86 -13.78 14.14
CA ALA A 43 -4.11 -14.87 15.07
C ALA A 43 -3.49 -16.17 14.53
N ASP A 44 -2.90 -16.97 15.42
CA ASP A 44 -2.40 -18.29 15.05
C ASP A 44 -3.57 -19.20 14.64
N PRO A 45 -3.63 -19.66 13.38
CA PRO A 45 -4.70 -20.53 12.90
C PRO A 45 -4.54 -21.99 13.39
N GLY A 46 -3.40 -22.33 14.00
CA GLY A 46 -3.12 -23.67 14.54
C GLY A 46 -2.88 -24.77 13.50
N VAL A 47 -2.94 -24.44 12.21
CA VAL A 47 -2.80 -25.42 11.10
C VAL A 47 -1.55 -25.15 10.28
N ILE A 48 -1.27 -23.89 10.01
CA ILE A 48 -0.10 -23.43 9.24
C ILE A 48 0.55 -22.30 10.03
N ASP A 49 1.86 -22.35 10.22
CA ASP A 49 2.60 -21.24 10.83
C ASP A 49 2.56 -20.01 9.90
N PRO A 50 1.95 -18.88 10.32
CA PRO A 50 1.79 -17.72 9.47
C PRO A 50 3.12 -17.11 9.01
N VAL A 51 4.17 -17.18 9.84
CA VAL A 51 5.50 -16.65 9.53
C VAL A 51 6.16 -17.48 8.45
N SER A 52 6.14 -18.81 8.60
CA SER A 52 6.68 -19.71 7.58
C SER A 52 5.97 -19.56 6.24
N PHE A 53 4.63 -19.43 6.26
CA PHE A 53 3.84 -19.17 5.06
C PHE A 53 4.20 -17.83 4.40
N LEU A 54 4.39 -16.78 5.19
CA LEU A 54 4.82 -15.48 4.68
C LEU A 54 6.17 -15.57 3.96
N HIS A 55 7.14 -16.25 4.59
CA HIS A 55 8.47 -16.42 4.00
C HIS A 55 8.44 -17.26 2.72
N GLU A 56 7.61 -18.30 2.64
CA GLU A 56 7.39 -19.06 1.40
C GLU A 56 6.82 -18.18 0.29
N VAL A 57 5.82 -17.35 0.60
CA VAL A 57 5.22 -16.45 -0.41
C VAL A 57 6.23 -15.43 -0.92
N LEU A 58 7.00 -14.79 -0.03
CA LEU A 58 7.97 -13.77 -0.39
C LEU A 58 9.22 -14.36 -1.06
N GLY A 59 9.70 -15.52 -0.61
CA GLY A 59 10.94 -16.13 -1.09
C GLY A 59 10.79 -17.05 -2.29
N GLU A 60 9.63 -17.68 -2.46
CA GLU A 60 9.44 -18.71 -3.49
C GLU A 60 8.31 -18.35 -4.48
N ARG A 61 7.12 -18.00 -3.96
CA ARG A 61 5.96 -17.79 -4.82
C ARG A 61 6.07 -16.54 -5.68
N TYR A 62 6.25 -15.37 -5.08
CA TYR A 62 6.31 -14.10 -5.82
C TYR A 62 7.54 -13.99 -6.74
N PRO A 63 8.75 -14.45 -6.36
CA PRO A 63 9.89 -14.44 -7.25
C PRO A 63 9.83 -15.42 -8.41
N ASN A 64 8.88 -16.36 -8.40
CA ASN A 64 8.79 -17.43 -9.39
C ASN A 64 8.36 -16.88 -10.77
N PRO A 65 9.24 -16.86 -11.79
CA PRO A 65 8.94 -16.31 -13.10
C PRO A 65 7.98 -17.16 -13.93
N PHE A 66 7.72 -18.40 -13.51
CA PHE A 66 6.77 -19.30 -14.18
C PHE A 66 5.32 -19.04 -13.75
N LEU A 67 5.10 -18.32 -12.63
CA LEU A 67 3.78 -17.81 -12.28
C LEU A 67 3.54 -16.53 -13.08
N GLN A 68 2.60 -16.60 -14.02
CA GLN A 68 2.25 -15.47 -14.89
C GLN A 68 1.34 -14.46 -14.15
N ASP A 69 1.80 -13.98 -13.00
CA ASP A 69 1.12 -12.93 -12.25
C ASP A 69 1.64 -11.55 -12.65
N SER A 70 0.69 -10.67 -12.99
CA SER A 70 1.00 -9.28 -13.36
C SER A 70 0.43 -8.29 -12.34
N PRO A 71 1.09 -7.13 -12.17
CA PRO A 71 0.55 -6.03 -11.37
C PRO A 71 -0.84 -5.62 -11.83
N GLN A 72 -1.07 -5.55 -13.14
CA GLN A 72 -2.34 -5.15 -13.75
C GLN A 72 -3.48 -6.10 -13.35
N ARG A 73 -3.25 -7.42 -13.42
CA ARG A 73 -4.24 -8.41 -12.97
C ARG A 73 -4.49 -8.31 -11.47
N THR A 74 -3.44 -8.09 -10.71
CA THR A 74 -3.50 -8.00 -9.25
C THR A 74 -4.23 -6.73 -8.79
N ALA A 75 -4.11 -5.63 -9.53
CA ALA A 75 -4.79 -4.37 -9.26
C ALA A 75 -6.29 -4.34 -9.63
N THR A 76 -6.79 -5.35 -10.37
CA THR A 76 -8.22 -5.45 -10.70
C THR A 76 -9.07 -5.47 -9.43
N ASP A 77 -10.17 -4.69 -9.40
CA ASP A 77 -11.10 -4.59 -8.27
C ASP A 77 -10.41 -4.32 -6.90
N THR A 78 -9.37 -3.50 -6.88
CA THR A 78 -8.66 -3.17 -5.64
C THR A 78 -9.59 -2.55 -4.60
N SER A 79 -10.55 -1.72 -5.01
CA SER A 79 -11.52 -1.12 -4.10
C SER A 79 -12.29 -2.13 -3.24
N ARG A 80 -12.53 -3.32 -3.77
CA ARG A 80 -13.23 -4.40 -3.06
C ARG A 80 -12.29 -5.25 -2.20
N LYS A 81 -10.98 -5.12 -2.42
CA LYS A 81 -9.96 -5.93 -1.75
C LYS A 81 -9.36 -5.22 -0.52
N ILE A 82 -9.45 -3.89 -0.43
CA ILE A 82 -8.84 -3.11 0.64
C ILE A 82 -9.42 -3.46 2.00
N ALA A 83 -10.75 -3.43 2.17
CA ALA A 83 -11.38 -3.76 3.44
C ALA A 83 -11.02 -5.17 3.95
N PRO A 84 -11.15 -6.25 3.16
CA PRO A 84 -10.78 -7.58 3.64
C PRO A 84 -9.27 -7.78 3.85
N ARG A 85 -8.41 -7.02 3.16
CA ARG A 85 -6.95 -7.18 3.26
C ARG A 85 -6.31 -6.33 4.35
N PHE A 86 -6.80 -5.11 4.56
CA PHE A 86 -6.22 -4.16 5.52
C PHE A 86 -7.17 -3.82 6.66
N GLY A 87 -8.49 -3.81 6.41
CA GLY A 87 -9.47 -3.37 7.39
C GLY A 87 -9.46 -4.21 8.65
N VAL A 88 -9.29 -5.54 8.55
CA VAL A 88 -9.19 -6.43 9.71
C VAL A 88 -7.96 -6.10 10.57
N THR A 89 -6.81 -5.90 9.93
CA THR A 89 -5.57 -5.50 10.61
C THR A 89 -5.71 -4.13 11.27
N LEU A 90 -6.23 -3.14 10.54
CA LEU A 90 -6.47 -1.79 11.07
C LEU A 90 -7.45 -1.78 12.23
N TYR A 91 -8.52 -2.57 12.16
CA TYR A 91 -9.48 -2.74 13.24
C TYR A 91 -8.85 -3.39 14.48
N ALA A 92 -7.95 -4.37 14.30
CA ALA A 92 -7.21 -4.98 15.38
C ALA A 92 -6.28 -3.98 16.09
N TYR A 93 -5.59 -3.12 15.34
CA TYR A 93 -4.79 -2.02 15.90
C TYR A 93 -5.65 -1.03 16.68
N TYR A 94 -6.81 -0.66 16.15
CA TYR A 94 -7.74 0.28 16.80
C TYR A 94 -8.23 -0.24 18.16
N ASN A 95 -8.50 -1.54 18.25
CA ASN A 95 -9.00 -2.16 19.48
C ASN A 95 -7.89 -2.68 20.41
N SER A 96 -6.63 -2.58 20.00
CA SER A 96 -5.54 -3.04 20.85
C SER A 96 -5.31 -2.11 22.04
N THR A 97 -5.19 -2.69 23.22
CA THR A 97 -4.81 -1.97 24.45
C THR A 97 -3.31 -1.84 24.64
N LEU A 98 -2.51 -2.51 23.81
CA LEU A 98 -1.06 -2.49 23.91
C LEU A 98 -0.48 -1.18 23.34
N PRO A 99 0.37 -0.44 24.07
CA PRO A 99 0.97 0.80 23.57
C PRO A 99 1.83 0.66 22.32
N ALA A 100 2.38 -0.55 22.09
CA ALA A 100 3.12 -0.86 20.87
C ALA A 100 2.20 -0.95 19.63
N HIS A 101 0.94 -1.36 19.83
CA HIS A 101 -0.05 -1.58 18.79
C HIS A 101 -0.94 -0.34 18.60
N ARG A 102 -0.34 0.76 18.18
CA ARG A 102 -1.09 1.99 17.85
C ARG A 102 -1.12 2.18 16.34
N ALA A 103 -2.30 2.32 15.78
CA ALA A 103 -2.49 2.56 14.34
C ALA A 103 -1.73 3.80 13.84
N THR A 104 -1.57 4.82 14.69
CA THR A 104 -0.78 6.04 14.39
C THR A 104 0.72 5.80 14.18
N LYS A 105 1.23 4.61 14.54
CA LYS A 105 2.64 4.22 14.30
C LYS A 105 2.84 3.45 13.00
N LEU A 106 1.76 3.08 12.31
CA LEU A 106 1.84 2.38 11.03
C LEU A 106 2.44 3.29 9.97
N VAL A 107 3.29 2.71 9.13
CA VAL A 107 4.01 3.38 8.05
C VAL A 107 3.69 2.73 6.70
N TYR A 108 3.81 1.41 6.62
CA TYR A 108 3.76 0.69 5.34
C TYR A 108 2.33 0.44 4.86
N ILE A 109 1.39 0.10 5.75
CA ILE A 109 -0.03 0.01 5.39
C ILE A 109 -0.55 1.38 4.93
N PRO A 110 -0.36 2.50 5.65
CA PRO A 110 -0.72 3.83 5.15
C PRO A 110 -0.08 4.19 3.81
N LEU A 111 1.19 3.81 3.59
CA LEU A 111 1.89 4.04 2.33
C LEU A 111 1.24 3.26 1.17
N VAL A 112 0.81 2.03 1.40
CA VAL A 112 0.09 1.24 0.38
C VAL A 112 -1.28 1.82 0.09
N LEU A 113 -2.02 2.29 1.10
CA LEU A 113 -3.30 2.96 0.91
C LEU A 113 -3.14 4.29 0.14
N ALA A 114 -2.12 5.07 0.47
CA ALA A 114 -1.75 6.29 -0.28
C ALA A 114 -1.32 5.94 -1.72
N GLY A 115 -0.58 4.85 -1.91
CA GLY A 115 -0.20 4.31 -3.21
C GLY A 115 -1.41 3.93 -4.06
N TRP A 116 -2.44 3.34 -3.46
CA TRP A 116 -3.69 3.07 -4.18
C TRP A 116 -4.39 4.36 -4.64
N LEU A 117 -4.48 5.38 -3.79
CA LEU A 117 -5.02 6.69 -4.20
C LEU A 117 -4.21 7.29 -5.35
N ARG A 118 -2.88 7.21 -5.28
CA ARG A 118 -1.98 7.71 -6.33
C ARG A 118 -2.12 6.92 -7.63
N TYR A 119 -2.34 5.61 -7.57
CA TYR A 119 -2.64 4.76 -8.72
C TYR A 119 -3.89 5.25 -9.47
N LEU A 120 -4.95 5.68 -8.75
CA LEU A 120 -6.19 6.18 -9.34
C LEU A 120 -6.01 7.45 -10.18
N VAL A 121 -4.91 8.18 -10.03
CA VAL A 121 -4.56 9.33 -10.88
C VAL A 121 -4.32 8.89 -12.32
N GLY A 122 -3.90 7.63 -12.56
CA GLY A 122 -3.74 7.07 -13.90
C GLY A 122 -2.49 7.58 -14.64
N VAL A 123 -1.47 8.00 -13.89
CA VAL A 123 -0.19 8.51 -14.43
C VAL A 123 0.95 7.79 -13.72
N ASP A 124 1.91 7.28 -14.48
CA ASP A 124 3.04 6.51 -13.97
C ASP A 124 4.13 7.40 -13.30
N ASP A 125 5.20 6.77 -12.82
CA ASP A 125 6.31 7.46 -12.16
C ASP A 125 7.16 8.32 -13.11
N ARG A 126 7.00 8.16 -14.45
CA ARG A 126 7.63 9.00 -15.47
C ARG A 126 6.77 10.21 -15.87
N GLY A 127 5.52 10.24 -15.40
CA GLY A 127 4.54 11.27 -15.77
C GLY A 127 3.72 10.91 -17.01
N GLU A 128 3.78 9.65 -17.46
CA GLU A 128 3.02 9.16 -18.60
C GLU A 128 1.70 8.53 -18.18
N PRO A 129 0.61 8.75 -18.91
CA PRO A 129 -0.67 8.13 -18.62
C PRO A 129 -0.61 6.62 -18.84
N PHE A 130 -1.29 5.87 -17.97
CA PHE A 130 -1.51 4.44 -18.16
C PHE A 130 -2.97 4.05 -17.91
N GLU A 131 -3.38 2.92 -18.47
CA GLU A 131 -4.73 2.40 -18.29
C GLU A 131 -4.87 1.74 -16.92
N LEU A 132 -5.87 2.19 -16.14
CA LEU A 132 -6.19 1.56 -14.87
C LEU A 132 -6.83 0.18 -15.09
N SER A 133 -6.49 -0.77 -14.24
CA SER A 133 -7.15 -2.07 -14.23
C SER A 133 -8.65 -1.90 -13.89
N PRO A 134 -9.52 -2.75 -14.43
CA PRO A 134 -10.95 -2.68 -14.15
C PRO A 134 -11.25 -2.69 -12.65
N ASP A 135 -12.10 -1.78 -12.21
CA ASP A 135 -12.57 -1.72 -10.83
C ASP A 135 -14.05 -1.29 -10.81
N THR A 136 -14.89 -2.11 -10.22
CA THR A 136 -16.35 -1.93 -10.19
C THR A 136 -16.78 -0.60 -9.55
N ASN A 137 -15.97 -0.06 -8.63
CA ASN A 137 -16.30 1.17 -7.91
C ASN A 137 -15.49 2.40 -8.40
N LEU A 138 -14.75 2.29 -9.50
CA LEU A 138 -13.80 3.30 -9.94
C LEU A 138 -14.42 4.70 -10.09
N ASP A 139 -15.54 4.80 -10.80
CA ASP A 139 -16.20 6.08 -11.05
C ASP A 139 -16.72 6.72 -9.76
N HIS A 140 -17.29 5.89 -8.88
CA HIS A 140 -17.75 6.38 -7.58
C HIS A 140 -16.59 6.88 -6.71
N ILE A 141 -15.49 6.13 -6.63
CA ILE A 141 -14.31 6.52 -5.86
C ILE A 141 -13.71 7.81 -6.41
N ARG A 142 -13.57 7.91 -7.72
CA ARG A 142 -13.08 9.13 -8.36
C ARG A 142 -13.96 10.35 -8.05
N SER A 143 -15.28 10.17 -8.01
CA SER A 143 -16.19 11.25 -7.63
C SER A 143 -15.99 11.70 -6.18
N LEU A 144 -15.63 10.79 -5.27
CA LEU A 144 -15.38 11.12 -3.86
C LEU A 144 -14.08 11.89 -3.65
N ILE A 145 -13.04 11.66 -4.47
CA ILE A 145 -11.72 12.28 -4.31
C ILE A 145 -11.49 13.51 -5.19
N GLY A 146 -12.46 13.86 -6.07
CA GLY A 146 -12.38 15.05 -6.92
C GLY A 146 -11.39 14.94 -8.08
N ASN A 147 -11.02 13.72 -8.50
CA ASN A 147 -10.12 13.44 -9.63
C ASN A 147 -8.81 14.27 -9.61
N PRO A 148 -7.97 14.17 -8.58
CA PRO A 148 -6.71 14.90 -8.51
C PRO A 148 -5.81 14.51 -9.68
N LYS A 149 -5.04 15.47 -10.18
CA LYS A 149 -4.04 15.28 -11.23
C LYS A 149 -2.66 15.15 -10.63
N LEU A 150 -1.71 14.69 -11.44
CA LEU A 150 -0.30 14.66 -11.05
C LEU A 150 0.16 16.08 -10.70
N GLY A 151 0.74 16.24 -9.52
CA GLY A 151 1.19 17.52 -8.99
C GLY A 151 0.17 18.27 -8.14
N ASP A 152 -1.10 17.85 -8.15
CA ASP A 152 -2.10 18.45 -7.25
C ASP A 152 -1.83 18.01 -5.80
N GLU A 153 -1.92 18.97 -4.89
CA GLU A 153 -1.95 18.73 -3.46
C GLU A 153 -3.41 18.65 -2.99
N VAL A 154 -3.73 17.62 -2.23
CA VAL A 154 -5.08 17.39 -1.70
C VAL A 154 -5.13 17.64 -0.20
N SER A 155 -6.26 18.16 0.28
CA SER A 155 -6.50 18.34 1.72
C SER A 155 -7.16 17.10 2.35
N GLU A 156 -7.17 17.08 3.68
CA GLU A 156 -7.89 16.06 4.45
C GLU A 156 -9.38 16.12 4.17
N GLU A 157 -9.97 17.31 4.08
CA GLU A 157 -11.37 17.51 3.80
C GLU A 157 -11.76 16.95 2.44
N GLN A 158 -10.88 17.10 1.44
CA GLN A 158 -11.12 16.57 0.10
C GLN A 158 -11.13 15.04 0.10
N LEU A 159 -10.24 14.38 0.82
CA LEU A 159 -10.18 12.92 0.88
C LEU A 159 -11.06 12.30 1.96
N TYR A 160 -11.60 13.09 2.90
CA TYR A 160 -12.43 12.61 4.00
C TYR A 160 -13.61 11.73 3.54
N PRO A 161 -14.38 12.08 2.48
CA PRO A 161 -15.52 11.27 2.05
C PRO A 161 -15.12 9.82 1.67
N LEU A 162 -13.93 9.62 1.16
CA LEU A 162 -13.42 8.29 0.83
C LEU A 162 -12.75 7.64 2.06
N LEU A 163 -11.80 8.32 2.72
CA LEU A 163 -10.98 7.72 3.78
C LEU A 163 -11.77 7.44 5.07
N ALA A 164 -12.87 8.14 5.32
CA ALA A 164 -13.81 7.85 6.40
C ALA A 164 -14.79 6.71 6.06
N ASN A 165 -14.83 6.26 4.81
CA ASN A 165 -15.82 5.30 4.34
C ASN A 165 -15.45 3.86 4.72
N ARG A 166 -16.17 3.33 5.71
CA ARG A 166 -15.98 1.96 6.22
C ARG A 166 -16.27 0.86 5.19
N TYR A 167 -17.02 1.15 4.14
CA TYR A 167 -17.25 0.18 3.07
C TYR A 167 -15.95 -0.18 2.34
N TYR A 168 -15.08 0.82 2.08
CA TYR A 168 -13.82 0.60 1.37
C TYR A 168 -12.69 0.15 2.30
N PHE A 169 -12.65 0.61 3.55
CA PHE A 169 -11.51 0.38 4.44
C PHE A 169 -11.83 -0.54 5.63
N GLY A 170 -13.09 -0.90 5.86
CA GLY A 170 -13.51 -1.63 7.06
C GLY A 170 -13.56 -0.79 8.33
N VAL A 171 -12.87 0.34 8.35
CA VAL A 171 -12.77 1.30 9.45
C VAL A 171 -12.84 2.74 8.89
N ASN A 172 -13.05 3.73 9.76
CA ASN A 172 -12.82 5.12 9.42
C ASN A 172 -11.33 5.44 9.72
N LEU A 173 -10.55 5.74 8.67
CA LEU A 173 -9.11 5.94 8.81
C LEU A 173 -8.74 7.15 9.66
N PHE A 174 -9.58 8.19 9.71
CA PHE A 174 -9.35 9.35 10.59
C PHE A 174 -9.63 9.01 12.05
N GLU A 175 -10.70 8.26 12.34
CA GLU A 175 -11.00 7.82 13.72
C GLU A 175 -9.87 7.00 14.34
N ILE A 176 -9.18 6.20 13.53
CA ILE A 176 -8.05 5.38 14.00
C ILE A 176 -6.70 6.11 13.93
N GLY A 177 -6.68 7.36 13.47
CA GLY A 177 -5.48 8.20 13.39
C GLY A 177 -4.52 7.86 12.23
N VAL A 178 -5.02 7.23 11.18
CA VAL A 178 -4.22 6.85 9.98
C VAL A 178 -4.51 7.79 8.81
N GLY A 179 -5.69 8.42 8.77
CA GLY A 179 -6.15 9.23 7.64
C GLY A 179 -5.19 10.37 7.27
N GLU A 180 -4.76 11.17 8.23
CA GLU A 180 -3.78 12.27 8.04
C GLU A 180 -2.47 11.76 7.41
N THR A 181 -1.99 10.60 7.88
CA THR A 181 -0.76 9.98 7.33
C THR A 181 -0.96 9.56 5.88
N VAL A 182 -2.13 8.99 5.53
CA VAL A 182 -2.45 8.60 4.15
C VAL A 182 -2.50 9.84 3.25
N VAL A 183 -3.14 10.93 3.68
CA VAL A 183 -3.20 12.19 2.91
C VAL A 183 -1.80 12.75 2.67
N ARG A 184 -0.98 12.84 3.71
CA ARG A 184 0.41 13.31 3.60
C ARG A 184 1.23 12.45 2.64
N MET A 185 1.16 11.12 2.75
CA MET A 185 1.89 10.20 1.88
C MET A 185 1.37 10.25 0.43
N PHE A 186 0.06 10.43 0.23
CA PHE A 186 -0.47 10.68 -1.11
C PHE A 186 0.16 11.92 -1.72
N ASN A 187 0.19 13.05 -1.02
CA ASN A 187 0.80 14.28 -1.50
C ASN A 187 2.30 14.11 -1.79
N GLU A 188 3.03 13.31 -1.01
CA GLU A 188 4.41 12.97 -1.30
C GLU A 188 4.56 12.16 -2.60
N LEU A 189 3.72 11.15 -2.82
CA LEU A 189 3.70 10.30 -4.01
C LEU A 189 3.23 11.05 -5.26
N ASN A 190 2.40 12.09 -5.10
CA ASN A 190 1.76 12.83 -6.19
C ASN A 190 2.50 14.10 -6.62
N LYS A 191 3.65 14.42 -6.05
CA LYS A 191 4.40 15.66 -6.32
C LYS A 191 4.79 15.88 -7.79
N GLY A 192 4.94 14.79 -8.56
CA GLY A 192 5.35 14.87 -9.95
C GLY A 192 6.08 13.61 -10.42
N PRO A 193 6.72 13.64 -11.59
CA PRO A 193 7.52 12.51 -12.07
C PRO A 193 8.62 12.13 -11.08
N ARG A 194 8.86 10.83 -10.92
CA ARG A 194 9.82 10.19 -10.00
C ARG A 194 9.45 10.27 -8.51
N ALA A 195 8.35 10.94 -8.15
CA ALA A 195 7.94 11.09 -6.75
C ALA A 195 7.58 9.74 -6.09
N ILE A 196 7.08 8.76 -6.85
CA ILE A 196 6.78 7.42 -6.35
C ILE A 196 8.08 6.72 -5.94
N ARG A 197 9.07 6.70 -6.83
CA ARG A 197 10.37 6.08 -6.55
C ARG A 197 11.10 6.78 -5.39
N GLU A 198 11.07 8.10 -5.34
CA GLU A 198 11.69 8.87 -4.25
C GLU A 198 11.01 8.61 -2.90
N THR A 199 9.68 8.51 -2.89
CA THR A 199 8.92 8.19 -1.68
C THR A 199 9.19 6.76 -1.22
N LEU A 200 9.21 5.78 -2.14
CA LEU A 200 9.58 4.40 -1.80
C LEU A 200 10.99 4.31 -1.22
N ARG A 201 11.98 5.01 -1.78
CA ARG A 201 13.34 5.07 -1.23
C ARG A 201 13.38 5.67 0.18
N ARG A 202 12.58 6.69 0.44
CA ARG A 202 12.50 7.33 1.75
C ARG A 202 11.97 6.39 2.82
N TYR A 203 10.91 5.63 2.53
CA TYR A 203 10.25 4.78 3.51
C TYR A 203 10.76 3.33 3.52
N CYS A 204 11.23 2.85 2.37
CA CYS A 204 11.57 1.44 2.17
C CYS A 204 13.02 1.22 1.73
N GLY A 205 13.85 2.28 1.60
CA GLY A 205 15.26 2.17 1.29
C GLY A 205 16.04 1.43 2.40
N GLU A 206 17.28 1.11 2.11
CA GLU A 206 18.20 0.55 3.11
C GLU A 206 18.35 1.59 4.24
N GLU A 207 18.25 1.15 5.49
CA GLU A 207 18.64 1.98 6.63
C GLU A 207 20.11 2.36 6.43
N LYS A 208 20.40 3.66 6.42
CA LYS A 208 21.80 4.09 6.57
C LYS A 208 22.25 3.52 7.90
N GLN A 209 23.17 2.57 7.88
CA GLN A 209 23.93 2.24 9.09
C GLN A 209 24.55 3.55 9.56
N GLU A 210 23.99 4.12 10.62
CA GLU A 210 24.74 5.14 11.36
C GLU A 210 26.00 4.44 11.81
N GLU A 211 27.14 4.78 11.19
CA GLU A 211 28.45 4.44 11.70
C GLU A 211 28.56 5.09 13.10
N TRP A 212 28.26 4.29 14.10
CA TRP A 212 28.69 4.58 15.46
C TRP A 212 30.22 4.47 15.46
N ILE A 213 30.87 5.58 15.10
CA ILE A 213 32.31 5.75 15.34
C ILE A 213 32.45 5.84 16.85
N LEU A 214 33.01 4.76 17.43
CA LEU A 214 33.47 4.67 18.79
C LEU A 214 34.65 5.64 19.03
#